data_d576ce6f202a375c50c5438e974b717e
#
_entry.id   d576ce6f202a375c50c5438e974b717e
#
_cell.length_a   1.000
_cell.length_b   1.000
_cell.length_c   1.000
_cell.angle_alpha   90.00
_cell.angle_beta   90.00
_cell.angle_gamma   90.00
#
_symmetry.space_group_name_H-M   'P 1'
#
loop_
_entity.id
_entity.type
_entity.pdbx_description
1 polymer ?
#
loop_
_entity_poly.entity_id
_entity_poly.type
_entity_poly.pdbx_seq_one_letter_code
_entity_poly.pdbx_strand_id
1 'polypeptide(L)'
;MSIVWLDIWDIQSSSNAKMLINRCSNVGNYIATIWGANMNPGILQCKNCWKWGYATFSCRIQGAKCIKCNGLHKSEHHQEFGWCCKANAKINLPRLETKKGEPCPHSFKCLNCRRDYQADSNQCPFWCHRFNREWHQKKYAEIRENRSKSIHSEVNSNTH
;
A
#
# COMPACT_ATOMS: atom_id res chain seq x y z
N MET A 1 11.92 1.63 20.83
CA MET A 1 10.53 1.88 21.26
C MET A 1 9.95 0.55 21.69
N SER A 2 9.55 0.43 22.94
CA SER A 2 8.98 -0.81 23.49
C SER A 2 7.46 -0.65 23.56
N ILE A 3 6.72 -1.71 23.20
CA ILE A 3 5.26 -1.75 23.26
C ILE A 3 4.87 -2.81 24.27
N VAL A 4 4.00 -2.45 25.19
CA VAL A 4 3.41 -3.35 26.18
C VAL A 4 1.93 -3.48 25.87
N TRP A 5 1.42 -4.70 25.82
CA TRP A 5 0.01 -4.97 25.64
C TRP A 5 -0.65 -5.21 27.00
N LEU A 6 -1.77 -4.57 27.25
CA LEU A 6 -2.58 -4.72 28.44
C LEU A 6 -4.01 -5.07 28.04
N ASP A 7 -4.54 -6.12 28.61
CA ASP A 7 -5.95 -6.46 28.51
C ASP A 7 -6.71 -5.78 29.65
N ILE A 8 -7.76 -5.05 29.31
CA ILE A 8 -8.61 -4.35 30.28
C ILE A 8 -9.97 -5.01 30.27
N TRP A 9 -10.37 -5.55 31.42
CA TRP A 9 -11.75 -6.02 31.64
C TRP A 9 -12.67 -4.82 31.73
N ASP A 10 -13.62 -4.72 30.81
CA ASP A 10 -14.58 -3.63 30.75
C ASP A 10 -15.99 -4.16 30.48
N ILE A 11 -16.97 -3.32 30.73
CA ILE A 11 -18.39 -3.60 30.40
C ILE A 11 -18.56 -3.63 28.87
N GLN A 12 -19.65 -4.20 28.38
CA GLN A 12 -19.93 -4.34 26.94
C GLN A 12 -19.87 -3.04 26.16
N SER A 13 -20.13 -1.89 26.81
CA SER A 13 -20.02 -0.56 26.16
C SER A 13 -18.59 -0.09 25.96
N SER A 14 -17.59 -0.75 26.55
CA SER A 14 -16.17 -0.36 26.53
C SER A 14 -15.94 1.10 26.97
N SER A 15 -16.76 1.63 27.84
CA SER A 15 -16.73 3.04 28.24
C SER A 15 -15.49 3.37 29.07
N ASN A 16 -15.10 2.50 29.98
CA ASN A 16 -13.93 2.70 30.85
C ASN A 16 -12.63 2.60 30.04
N ALA A 17 -12.52 1.60 29.16
CA ALA A 17 -11.36 1.45 28.29
C ALA A 17 -11.19 2.67 27.37
N LYS A 18 -12.28 3.21 26.81
CA LYS A 18 -12.24 4.41 25.96
C LYS A 18 -11.73 5.65 26.69
N MET A 19 -12.03 5.78 27.98
CA MET A 19 -11.54 6.91 28.79
C MET A 19 -10.02 6.87 29.04
N LEU A 20 -9.39 5.70 28.89
CA LEU A 20 -7.94 5.54 29.07
C LEU A 20 -7.16 5.84 27.78
N ILE A 21 -7.80 5.79 26.62
CA ILE A 21 -7.14 6.06 25.34
C ILE A 21 -6.61 7.51 25.31
N ASN A 22 -5.39 7.68 24.80
CA ASN A 22 -4.64 8.94 24.76
C ASN A 22 -4.21 9.50 26.13
N ARG A 23 -4.43 8.76 27.21
CA ARG A 23 -3.86 9.14 28.51
C ARG A 23 -2.44 8.63 28.65
N CYS A 24 -1.64 9.37 29.40
CA CYS A 24 -0.32 8.92 29.81
C CYS A 24 -0.39 8.19 31.16
N SER A 25 0.39 7.15 31.29
CA SER A 25 0.54 6.38 32.54
C SER A 25 2.02 6.09 32.78
N ASN A 26 2.39 5.97 34.05
CA ASN A 26 3.74 5.58 34.42
C ASN A 26 3.86 4.06 34.36
N VAL A 27 4.84 3.56 33.62
CA VAL A 27 5.22 2.16 33.56
C VAL A 27 6.66 2.05 34.01
N GLY A 28 6.85 1.68 35.29
CA GLY A 28 8.16 1.79 35.93
C GLY A 28 8.64 3.24 35.96
N ASN A 29 9.83 3.50 35.43
CA ASN A 29 10.43 4.84 35.35
C ASN A 29 10.12 5.58 34.03
N TYR A 30 9.19 5.08 33.21
CA TYR A 30 8.88 5.65 31.90
C TYR A 30 7.44 6.13 31.85
N ILE A 31 7.22 7.22 31.12
CA ILE A 31 5.88 7.66 30.75
C ILE A 31 5.47 6.97 29.45
N ALA A 32 4.37 6.26 29.47
CA ALA A 32 3.80 5.57 28.31
C ALA A 32 2.44 6.18 27.96
N THR A 33 2.16 6.30 26.67
CA THR A 33 0.84 6.70 26.17
C THR A 33 0.00 5.47 25.88
N ILE A 34 -1.24 5.45 26.34
CA ILE A 34 -2.18 4.36 26.12
C ILE A 34 -2.87 4.55 24.78
N TRP A 35 -2.79 3.55 23.93
CA TRP A 35 -3.45 3.52 22.63
C TRP A 35 -4.49 2.42 22.58
N GLY A 36 -5.64 2.71 21.96
CA GLY A 36 -6.64 1.67 21.70
C GLY A 36 -6.07 0.63 20.73
N ALA A 37 -6.07 -0.63 21.16
CA ALA A 37 -5.70 -1.75 20.30
C ALA A 37 -6.89 -2.13 19.40
N ASN A 38 -6.66 -2.25 18.13
CA ASN A 38 -7.64 -2.85 17.22
C ASN A 38 -7.43 -4.36 17.23
N MET A 39 -8.36 -5.11 17.79
CA MET A 39 -8.33 -6.58 17.86
C MET A 39 -8.27 -7.22 16.46
N ASN A 40 -8.78 -6.54 15.44
CA ASN A 40 -8.66 -6.98 14.06
C ASN A 40 -8.14 -5.83 13.19
N PRO A 41 -6.83 -5.57 13.18
CA PRO A 41 -6.23 -4.52 12.34
C PRO A 41 -6.37 -4.80 10.84
N GLY A 42 -6.88 -5.97 10.49
CA GLY A 42 -6.97 -6.43 9.12
C GLY A 42 -5.62 -6.85 8.55
N ILE A 43 -5.61 -7.08 7.25
CA ILE A 43 -4.41 -7.40 6.50
C ILE A 43 -3.59 -6.14 6.33
N LEU A 44 -2.31 -6.21 6.70
CA LEU A 44 -1.40 -5.07 6.65
C LEU A 44 -1.02 -4.73 5.21
N GLN A 45 -0.96 -3.44 4.92
CA GLN A 45 -0.39 -2.93 3.68
C GLN A 45 1.03 -2.42 3.93
N CYS A 46 1.99 -2.95 3.20
CA CYS A 46 3.37 -2.48 3.24
C CYS A 46 3.48 -1.05 2.69
N LYS A 47 3.95 -0.10 3.49
CA LYS A 47 4.11 1.31 3.10
C LYS A 47 5.34 1.56 2.20
N ASN A 48 6.22 0.55 2.04
CA ASN A 48 7.36 0.65 1.15
C ASN A 48 7.03 0.24 -0.30
N CYS A 49 6.26 -0.84 -0.48
CA CYS A 49 5.94 -1.36 -1.81
C CYS A 49 4.45 -1.39 -2.13
N TRP A 50 3.58 -0.95 -1.22
CA TRP A 50 2.12 -0.84 -1.34
C TRP A 50 1.38 -2.17 -1.59
N LYS A 51 2.05 -3.31 -1.45
CA LYS A 51 1.39 -4.62 -1.48
C LYS A 51 0.73 -4.93 -0.14
N TRP A 52 -0.32 -5.71 -0.20
CA TRP A 52 -1.02 -6.22 0.98
C TRP A 52 -0.46 -7.58 1.41
N GLY A 53 -0.61 -7.93 2.69
CA GLY A 53 -0.28 -9.24 3.23
C GLY A 53 0.90 -9.26 4.20
N TYR A 54 1.65 -8.16 4.34
CA TYR A 54 2.78 -8.06 5.27
C TYR A 54 3.07 -6.62 5.68
N ALA A 55 3.71 -6.48 6.83
CA ALA A 55 4.14 -5.19 7.36
C ALA A 55 5.36 -4.62 6.63
N THR A 56 5.59 -3.32 6.75
CA THR A 56 6.69 -2.61 6.07
C THR A 56 8.06 -3.14 6.45
N PHE A 57 8.28 -3.55 7.69
CA PHE A 57 9.56 -4.11 8.16
C PHE A 57 9.88 -5.48 7.54
N SER A 58 8.89 -6.20 7.03
CA SER A 58 9.06 -7.48 6.33
C SER A 58 9.23 -7.30 4.81
N CYS A 59 9.36 -6.07 4.33
CA CYS A 59 9.50 -5.80 2.91
C CYS A 59 10.88 -6.20 2.39
N ARG A 60 10.91 -7.05 1.36
CA ARG A 60 12.14 -7.51 0.71
C ARG A 60 12.56 -6.66 -0.50
N ILE A 61 11.77 -5.64 -0.86
CA ILE A 61 12.09 -4.77 -1.99
C ILE A 61 13.12 -3.74 -1.54
N GLN A 62 14.24 -3.68 -2.24
CA GLN A 62 15.21 -2.62 -2.09
C GLN A 62 14.65 -1.33 -2.69
N GLY A 63 14.63 -0.26 -1.90
CA GLY A 63 14.03 1.02 -2.27
C GLY A 63 12.52 1.07 -2.09
N ALA A 64 11.95 2.27 -2.23
CA ALA A 64 10.52 2.52 -2.10
C ALA A 64 9.84 2.50 -3.47
N LYS A 65 8.60 2.02 -3.53
CA LYS A 65 7.75 2.15 -4.71
C LYS A 65 6.86 3.37 -4.62
N CYS A 66 6.76 4.10 -5.71
CA CYS A 66 5.88 5.24 -5.82
C CYS A 66 4.41 4.79 -5.78
N ILE A 67 3.64 5.41 -4.90
CA ILE A 67 2.20 5.13 -4.75
C ILE A 67 1.39 5.47 -6.00
N LYS A 68 1.89 6.43 -6.81
CA LYS A 68 1.22 6.95 -8.00
C LYS A 68 1.48 6.11 -9.25
N CYS A 69 2.74 5.77 -9.53
CA CYS A 69 3.14 5.12 -10.79
C CYS A 69 3.79 3.75 -10.62
N ASN A 70 4.00 3.28 -9.39
CA ASN A 70 4.66 2.00 -9.04
C ASN A 70 6.16 1.90 -9.42
N GLY A 71 6.78 2.98 -9.87
CA GLY A 71 8.23 3.06 -10.14
C GLY A 71 9.05 2.95 -8.84
N LEU A 72 10.35 2.59 -8.96
CA LEU A 72 11.29 2.48 -7.83
C LEU A 72 11.79 3.87 -7.42
N HIS A 73 10.94 4.66 -6.81
CA HIS A 73 11.26 5.96 -6.20
C HIS A 73 10.19 6.33 -5.16
N LYS A 74 10.51 7.24 -4.27
CA LYS A 74 9.54 7.78 -3.31
C LYS A 74 8.53 8.68 -4.02
N SER A 75 7.32 8.78 -3.50
CA SER A 75 6.25 9.61 -4.07
C SER A 75 6.57 11.10 -4.12
N GLU A 76 7.44 11.56 -3.22
CA GLU A 76 7.96 12.94 -3.16
C GLU A 76 8.78 13.29 -4.41
N HIS A 77 9.53 12.30 -4.92
CA HIS A 77 10.36 12.43 -6.13
C HIS A 77 9.66 11.95 -7.41
N HIS A 78 8.32 11.88 -7.40
CA HIS A 78 7.56 11.34 -8.53
C HIS A 78 7.81 12.11 -9.83
N GLN A 79 7.86 13.43 -9.79
CA GLN A 79 8.11 14.25 -10.99
C GLN A 79 9.50 14.04 -11.56
N GLU A 80 10.50 13.85 -10.69
CA GLU A 80 11.89 13.67 -11.07
C GLU A 80 12.16 12.28 -11.68
N PHE A 81 11.59 11.22 -11.10
CA PHE A 81 11.87 9.84 -11.48
C PHE A 81 10.71 9.12 -12.18
N GLY A 82 9.50 9.68 -12.12
CA GLY A 82 8.32 9.07 -12.72
C GLY A 82 8.40 9.08 -14.24
N TRP A 83 8.44 7.90 -14.87
CA TRP A 83 8.45 7.77 -16.33
C TRP A 83 7.29 8.53 -17.01
N CYS A 84 6.18 8.67 -16.32
CA CYS A 84 5.00 9.38 -16.80
C CYS A 84 5.17 10.91 -16.84
N CYS A 85 6.12 11.46 -16.08
CA CYS A 85 6.41 12.88 -16.01
C CYS A 85 7.60 13.30 -16.88
N LYS A 86 8.32 12.33 -17.46
CA LYS A 86 9.46 12.59 -18.35
C LYS A 86 9.00 12.70 -19.80
N ALA A 87 9.63 13.57 -20.54
CA ALA A 87 9.44 13.65 -22.00
C ALA A 87 9.77 12.30 -22.65
N ASN A 88 8.94 11.87 -23.59
CA ASN A 88 9.21 10.69 -24.40
C ASN A 88 8.86 10.97 -25.87
N ALA A 89 9.88 11.21 -26.66
CA ALA A 89 9.76 11.47 -28.10
C ALA A 89 9.49 10.22 -28.95
N LYS A 90 9.65 9.01 -28.36
CA LYS A 90 9.54 7.73 -29.09
C LYS A 90 8.13 7.17 -29.17
N ILE A 91 7.15 7.85 -28.57
CA ILE A 91 5.74 7.43 -28.61
C ILE A 91 5.03 8.22 -29.72
N ASN A 92 4.05 7.59 -30.41
CA ASN A 92 3.26 8.20 -31.48
C ASN A 92 2.60 9.55 -31.11
N LEU A 93 2.37 9.80 -29.82
CA LEU A 93 1.99 11.10 -29.27
C LEU A 93 3.13 11.57 -28.35
N PRO A 94 4.00 12.50 -28.80
CA PRO A 94 5.11 13.01 -27.99
C PRO A 94 4.58 13.56 -26.66
N ARG A 95 5.11 13.01 -25.56
CA ARG A 95 4.76 13.46 -24.23
C ARG A 95 5.71 14.57 -23.81
N LEU A 96 5.15 15.71 -23.45
CA LEU A 96 5.90 16.81 -22.86
C LEU A 96 6.28 16.51 -21.41
N GLU A 97 7.41 17.04 -20.99
CA GLU A 97 7.85 16.95 -19.59
C GLU A 97 6.90 17.77 -18.70
N THR A 98 6.51 17.18 -17.54
CA THR A 98 5.72 17.91 -16.53
C THR A 98 6.63 18.93 -15.85
N LYS A 99 6.25 20.20 -15.86
CA LYS A 99 7.02 21.29 -15.24
C LYS A 99 7.12 21.06 -13.73
N LYS A 100 8.25 21.47 -13.16
CA LYS A 100 8.49 21.37 -11.72
C LYS A 100 7.43 22.18 -10.94
N GLY A 101 6.75 21.51 -10.01
CA GLY A 101 5.68 22.13 -9.20
C GLY A 101 4.27 21.91 -9.75
N GLU A 102 4.10 21.51 -11.02
CA GLU A 102 2.79 21.14 -11.55
C GLU A 102 2.39 19.72 -11.13
N PRO A 103 1.10 19.47 -10.88
CA PRO A 103 0.63 18.11 -10.57
C PRO A 103 0.84 17.19 -11.77
N CYS A 104 1.18 15.92 -11.52
CA CYS A 104 1.29 14.93 -12.58
C CYS A 104 -0.05 14.78 -13.31
N PRO A 105 -0.12 15.03 -14.63
CA PRO A 105 -1.37 15.01 -15.40
C PRO A 105 -1.85 13.58 -15.73
N HIS A 106 -1.07 12.56 -15.38
CA HIS A 106 -1.36 11.19 -15.75
C HIS A 106 -2.22 10.48 -14.70
N SER A 107 -3.08 9.58 -15.17
CA SER A 107 -3.85 8.71 -14.30
C SER A 107 -2.95 7.83 -13.43
N PHE A 108 -3.28 7.75 -12.16
CA PHE A 108 -2.58 6.85 -11.25
C PHE A 108 -2.95 5.39 -11.55
N LYS A 109 -2.07 4.47 -11.21
CA LYS A 109 -2.31 3.03 -11.39
C LYS A 109 -2.07 2.29 -10.07
N CYS A 110 -3.13 1.76 -9.51
CA CYS A 110 -3.01 0.93 -8.31
C CYS A 110 -2.17 -0.33 -8.58
N LEU A 111 -1.12 -0.53 -7.79
CA LEU A 111 -0.24 -1.71 -7.93
C LEU A 111 -0.98 -3.04 -7.74
N ASN A 112 -2.02 -3.04 -6.89
CA ASN A 112 -2.72 -4.26 -6.49
C ASN A 112 -3.80 -4.67 -7.48
N CYS A 113 -4.67 -3.75 -7.91
CA CYS A 113 -5.83 -4.05 -8.77
C CYS A 113 -5.75 -3.45 -10.19
N ARG A 114 -4.73 -2.64 -10.50
CA ARG A 114 -4.48 -2.00 -11.80
C ARG A 114 -5.49 -0.94 -12.23
N ARG A 115 -6.45 -0.57 -11.39
CA ARG A 115 -7.41 0.50 -11.66
C ARG A 115 -6.77 1.89 -11.48
N ASP A 116 -7.46 2.92 -12.01
CA ASP A 116 -6.95 4.29 -12.12
C ASP A 116 -7.12 5.10 -10.82
N TYR A 117 -6.36 4.71 -9.78
CA TYR A 117 -6.20 5.41 -8.51
C TYR A 117 -4.90 4.99 -7.81
N GLN A 118 -4.54 5.69 -6.75
CA GLN A 118 -3.33 5.39 -5.97
C GLN A 118 -3.46 4.05 -5.22
N ALA A 119 -2.32 3.45 -4.88
CA ALA A 119 -2.29 2.12 -4.26
C ALA A 119 -2.86 2.06 -2.83
N ASP A 120 -3.06 3.21 -2.17
CA ASP A 120 -3.67 3.34 -0.83
C ASP A 120 -5.13 3.77 -0.88
N SER A 121 -5.72 3.92 -2.06
CA SER A 121 -7.11 4.32 -2.21
C SER A 121 -8.08 3.38 -1.49
N ASN A 122 -9.04 3.95 -0.77
CA ASN A 122 -10.12 3.22 -0.12
C ASN A 122 -11.13 2.60 -1.11
N GLN A 123 -11.10 3.02 -2.39
CA GLN A 123 -11.87 2.41 -3.47
C GLN A 123 -11.26 1.10 -3.98
N CYS A 124 -10.02 0.79 -3.54
CA CYS A 124 -9.35 -0.43 -3.96
C CYS A 124 -10.04 -1.66 -3.36
N PRO A 125 -10.40 -2.70 -4.17
CA PRO A 125 -10.96 -3.93 -3.64
C PRO A 125 -10.12 -4.57 -2.54
N PHE A 126 -8.80 -4.45 -2.60
CA PHE A 126 -7.92 -4.94 -1.54
C PHE A 126 -8.12 -4.19 -0.22
N TRP A 127 -8.39 -2.88 -0.26
CA TRP A 127 -8.76 -2.12 0.93
C TRP A 127 -10.15 -2.52 1.44
N CYS A 128 -11.13 -2.63 0.56
CA CYS A 128 -12.50 -3.01 0.92
C CYS A 128 -12.56 -4.37 1.62
N HIS A 129 -11.72 -5.31 1.17
CA HIS A 129 -11.64 -6.67 1.74
C HIS A 129 -10.49 -6.87 2.74
N ARG A 130 -9.94 -5.79 3.32
CA ARG A 130 -8.77 -5.88 4.21
C ARG A 130 -8.94 -6.78 5.44
N PHE A 131 -10.17 -7.09 5.81
CA PHE A 131 -10.50 -8.01 6.91
C PHE A 131 -10.76 -9.45 6.46
N ASN A 132 -10.74 -9.70 5.15
CA ASN A 132 -11.01 -11.02 4.57
C ASN A 132 -9.73 -11.63 3.98
N ARG A 133 -9.06 -12.48 4.78
CA ARG A 133 -7.79 -13.11 4.41
C ARG A 133 -7.93 -14.06 3.22
N GLU A 134 -9.02 -14.83 3.17
CA GLU A 134 -9.26 -15.80 2.10
C GLU A 134 -9.46 -15.10 0.75
N TRP A 135 -10.21 -13.99 0.75
CA TRP A 135 -10.37 -13.16 -0.44
C TRP A 135 -9.01 -12.67 -0.98
N HIS A 136 -8.13 -12.18 -0.10
CA HIS A 136 -6.79 -11.74 -0.51
C HIS A 136 -5.95 -12.86 -1.11
N GLN A 137 -5.97 -14.05 -0.49
CA GLN A 137 -5.23 -15.23 -0.99
C GLN A 137 -5.72 -15.64 -2.37
N LYS A 138 -7.05 -15.77 -2.54
CA LYS A 138 -7.68 -16.08 -3.82
C LYS A 138 -7.33 -15.04 -4.89
N LYS A 139 -7.43 -13.76 -4.55
CA LYS A 139 -7.16 -12.67 -5.50
C LYS A 139 -5.69 -12.62 -5.95
N TYR A 140 -4.76 -12.88 -5.06
CA TYR A 140 -3.35 -12.99 -5.45
C TYR A 140 -3.03 -14.25 -6.26
N ALA A 141 -3.75 -15.36 -6.06
CA ALA A 141 -3.65 -16.55 -6.90
C ALA A 141 -4.11 -16.24 -8.33
N GLU A 142 -5.29 -15.67 -8.51
CA GLU A 142 -5.82 -15.22 -9.80
C GLU A 142 -4.84 -14.29 -10.55
N ILE A 143 -4.25 -13.32 -9.87
CA ILE A 143 -3.27 -12.40 -10.46
C ILE A 143 -2.02 -13.15 -10.94
N ARG A 144 -1.56 -14.16 -10.21
CA ARG A 144 -0.41 -14.99 -10.60
C ARG A 144 -0.70 -15.82 -11.84
N GLU A 145 -1.85 -16.48 -11.87
CA GLU A 145 -2.29 -17.30 -13.01
C GLU A 145 -2.42 -16.48 -14.28
N ASN A 146 -3.05 -15.30 -14.20
CA ASN A 146 -3.19 -14.41 -15.36
C ASN A 146 -1.84 -13.91 -15.89
N ARG A 147 -0.85 -13.69 -15.02
CA ARG A 147 0.51 -13.36 -15.46
C ARG A 147 1.20 -14.52 -16.18
N SER A 148 1.05 -15.73 -15.69
CA SER A 148 1.62 -16.91 -16.33
C SER A 148 1.03 -17.14 -17.73
N LYS A 149 -0.28 -16.93 -17.88
CA LYS A 149 -0.97 -17.04 -19.18
C LYS A 149 -0.50 -15.99 -20.19
N SER A 150 -0.32 -14.73 -19.76
CA SER A 150 0.15 -13.65 -20.66
C SER A 150 1.58 -13.89 -21.15
N ILE A 151 2.48 -14.41 -20.32
CA ILE A 151 3.85 -14.73 -20.72
C ILE A 151 3.87 -15.86 -21.76
N HIS A 152 3.04 -16.90 -21.59
CA HIS A 152 2.97 -18.00 -22.57
C HIS A 152 2.40 -17.57 -23.92
N SER A 153 1.47 -16.61 -23.95
CA SER A 153 0.91 -16.10 -25.21
C SER A 153 1.92 -15.26 -25.99
N GLU A 154 2.77 -14.48 -25.31
CA GLU A 154 3.82 -13.68 -25.94
C GLU A 154 4.96 -14.55 -26.51
N VAL A 155 5.33 -15.64 -25.86
CA VAL A 155 6.35 -16.58 -26.36
C VAL A 155 5.88 -17.28 -27.62
N ASN A 156 4.62 -17.69 -27.72
CA ASN A 156 4.07 -18.39 -28.90
C ASN A 156 3.86 -17.45 -30.10
N SER A 157 3.74 -16.14 -29.92
CA SER A 157 3.59 -15.18 -31.01
C SER A 157 4.92 -14.79 -31.67
N ASN A 158 6.06 -15.06 -31.03
CA ASN A 158 7.40 -14.75 -31.55
C ASN A 158 8.08 -15.94 -32.27
N THR A 159 7.38 -17.05 -32.48
CA THR A 159 7.90 -18.27 -33.14
C THR A 159 7.33 -18.48 -34.56
N HIS A 160 6.85 -17.43 -35.22
CA HIS A 160 6.43 -17.49 -36.62
C HIS A 160 7.16 -16.45 -37.43
#